data_d522d143c1578ae5fc981ac7498a0f8f
#
_entry.id   d522d143c1578ae5fc981ac7498a0f8f
#
_cell.length_a   1.000
_cell.length_b   1.000
_cell.length_c   1.000
_cell.angle_alpha   90.00
_cell.angle_beta   90.00
_cell.angle_gamma   90.00
#
_symmetry.space_group_name_H-M   'P 1'
#
loop_
_entity.id
_entity.type
_entity.pdbx_description
1 polymer ?
#
loop_
_entity_poly.entity_id
_entity_poly.type
_entity_poly.pdbx_seq_one_letter_code
_entity_poly.pdbx_strand_id
1 'polypeptide(L)'
;MGELKKIAFEEQPEEVKDRVKGYWSKRADSFAKLRKHEMKSNKADRWLTEILTKITDAAMEDADEMAEAVSDKDTSLIKVLDVGCGSGFFEVLLGQQGFEITGIDLTEEMVAKANGMIAEYGLDANRVKALTMDAENPDFATESFDVIITRNLTWTLPHPIEAYGKWYALLKKGGILLNYDAEYAKGAHNLSLPENKAH
;
A
#
# COMPACT_ATOMS: atom_id res chain seq x y z
N MET A 1 31.59 34.51 -5.21
CA MET A 1 31.00 33.41 -5.97
C MET A 1 31.10 32.18 -5.08
N GLY A 2 30.07 31.93 -4.29
CA GLY A 2 30.00 30.75 -3.40
C GLY A 2 29.55 29.55 -4.22
N GLU A 3 30.38 28.51 -4.23
CA GLU A 3 29.98 27.20 -4.69
C GLU A 3 28.80 26.73 -3.87
N LEU A 4 27.62 26.63 -4.49
CA LEU A 4 26.52 25.86 -3.99
C LEU A 4 27.02 24.42 -3.92
N LYS A 5 27.46 23.98 -2.73
CA LYS A 5 27.64 22.57 -2.45
C LYS A 5 26.32 21.86 -2.78
N LYS A 6 26.29 21.12 -3.89
CA LYS A 6 25.33 20.08 -4.13
C LYS A 6 25.43 19.15 -2.92
N ILE A 7 24.47 19.24 -2.02
CA ILE A 7 24.24 18.21 -1.03
C ILE A 7 23.61 17.08 -1.83
N ALA A 8 24.46 16.28 -2.50
CA ALA A 8 24.07 14.95 -2.93
C ALA A 8 23.94 14.14 -1.64
N PHE A 9 22.74 13.94 -1.18
CA PHE A 9 22.44 12.89 -0.22
C PHE A 9 22.60 11.57 -0.98
N GLU A 10 23.83 11.08 -1.07
CA GLU A 10 24.11 9.69 -1.44
C GLU A 10 23.92 8.82 -0.18
N GLU A 11 22.71 8.83 0.39
CA GLU A 11 22.36 7.81 1.35
C GLU A 11 22.31 6.47 0.61
N GLN A 12 22.94 5.45 1.18
CA GLN A 12 22.83 4.12 0.62
C GLN A 12 21.38 3.62 0.79
N PRO A 13 20.84 2.87 -0.18
CA PRO A 13 19.43 2.40 -0.13
C PRO A 13 19.04 1.71 1.17
N GLU A 14 19.96 0.93 1.77
CA GLU A 14 19.72 0.25 3.05
C GLU A 14 19.60 1.25 4.21
N GLU A 15 20.39 2.31 4.22
CA GLU A 15 20.30 3.37 5.26
C GLU A 15 18.94 4.09 5.19
N VAL A 16 18.43 4.32 3.97
CA VAL A 16 17.08 4.89 3.77
C VAL A 16 16.02 3.94 4.34
N LYS A 17 16.11 2.64 4.03
CA LYS A 17 15.18 1.62 4.55
C LYS A 17 15.22 1.53 6.07
N ASP A 18 16.39 1.50 6.66
CA ASP A 18 16.56 1.45 8.13
C ASP A 18 15.94 2.68 8.81
N ARG A 19 16.14 3.86 8.23
CA ARG A 19 15.53 5.09 8.73
C ARG A 19 14.00 5.08 8.60
N VAL A 20 13.47 4.62 7.46
CA VAL A 20 12.04 4.48 7.23
C VAL A 20 11.44 3.47 8.20
N LYS A 21 12.06 2.29 8.36
CA LYS A 21 11.67 1.26 9.32
C LYS A 21 11.63 1.82 10.75
N GLY A 22 12.71 2.46 11.18
CA GLY A 22 12.79 3.06 12.53
C GLY A 22 11.78 4.18 12.77
N TYR A 23 11.43 4.97 11.74
CA TYR A 23 10.40 5.99 11.82
C TYR A 23 9.00 5.39 12.03
N TRP A 24 8.64 4.36 11.26
CA TRP A 24 7.33 3.75 11.32
C TRP A 24 7.14 2.81 12.50
N SER A 25 8.20 2.08 12.95
CA SER A 25 8.17 1.29 14.19
C SER A 25 7.70 2.13 15.38
N LYS A 26 8.28 3.32 15.55
CA LYS A 26 7.93 4.25 16.64
C LYS A 26 6.51 4.80 16.54
N ARG A 27 5.88 4.72 15.39
CA ARG A 27 4.54 5.26 15.10
C ARG A 27 3.46 4.20 14.99
N ALA A 28 3.79 2.92 15.04
CA ALA A 28 2.86 1.83 14.80
C ALA A 28 1.58 1.93 15.66
N ASP A 29 1.71 2.23 16.95
CA ASP A 29 0.56 2.38 17.86
C ASP A 29 -0.35 3.55 17.48
N SER A 30 0.23 4.72 17.22
CA SER A 30 -0.55 5.91 16.87
C SER A 30 -1.21 5.77 15.50
N PHE A 31 -0.49 5.16 14.54
CA PHE A 31 -0.99 4.91 13.21
C PHE A 31 -2.13 3.87 13.21
N ALA A 32 -1.99 2.79 13.99
CA ALA A 32 -3.06 1.81 14.16
C ALA A 32 -4.35 2.43 14.74
N LYS A 33 -4.22 3.32 15.74
CA LYS A 33 -5.38 4.06 16.28
C LYS A 33 -6.05 4.93 15.21
N LEU A 34 -5.25 5.61 14.38
CA LEU A 34 -5.77 6.42 13.27
C LEU A 34 -6.55 5.56 12.27
N ARG A 35 -6.00 4.40 11.85
CA ARG A 35 -6.65 3.49 10.91
C ARG A 35 -7.92 2.86 11.47
N LYS A 36 -7.93 2.50 12.75
CA LYS A 36 -9.17 2.06 13.43
C LYS A 36 -10.25 3.15 13.46
N HIS A 37 -9.87 4.40 13.63
CA HIS A 37 -10.81 5.53 13.54
C HIS A 37 -11.31 5.71 12.09
N GLU A 38 -10.42 5.60 11.11
CA GLU A 38 -10.77 5.70 9.68
C GLU A 38 -11.76 4.60 9.28
N MET A 39 -11.57 3.35 9.74
CA MET A 39 -12.50 2.24 9.52
C MET A 39 -13.92 2.49 10.02
N LYS A 40 -14.08 3.29 11.08
CA LYS A 40 -15.38 3.64 11.68
C LYS A 40 -16.01 4.90 11.08
N SER A 41 -15.40 5.48 10.06
CA SER A 41 -15.84 6.73 9.44
C SER A 41 -16.33 6.48 8.01
N ASN A 42 -17.05 7.45 7.44
CA ASN A 42 -17.47 7.42 6.03
C ASN A 42 -16.31 7.38 5.02
N LYS A 43 -15.06 7.49 5.49
CA LYS A 43 -13.89 7.33 4.63
C LYS A 43 -13.71 5.87 4.21
N ALA A 44 -14.03 4.91 5.09
CA ALA A 44 -13.97 3.50 4.76
C ALA A 44 -14.91 3.17 3.58
N ASP A 45 -16.16 3.65 3.62
CA ASP A 45 -17.12 3.44 2.54
C ASP A 45 -16.67 4.06 1.23
N ARG A 46 -16.04 5.24 1.27
CA ARG A 46 -15.50 5.89 0.08
C ARG A 46 -14.33 5.09 -0.52
N TRP A 47 -13.41 4.60 0.32
CA TRP A 47 -12.34 3.74 -0.13
C TRP A 47 -12.85 2.45 -0.76
N LEU A 48 -13.82 1.82 -0.11
CA LEU A 48 -14.42 0.60 -0.63
C LEU A 48 -15.08 0.85 -1.99
N THR A 49 -15.90 1.90 -2.12
CA THR A 49 -16.55 2.27 -3.37
C THR A 49 -15.53 2.54 -4.48
N GLU A 50 -14.49 3.31 -4.18
CA GLU A 50 -13.43 3.64 -5.15
C GLU A 50 -12.72 2.37 -5.65
N ILE A 51 -12.28 1.49 -4.75
CA ILE A 51 -11.56 0.27 -5.10
C ILE A 51 -12.45 -0.68 -5.90
N LEU A 52 -13.69 -0.92 -5.44
CA LEU A 52 -14.63 -1.80 -6.14
C LEU A 52 -14.96 -1.27 -7.54
N THR A 53 -15.11 0.05 -7.69
CA THR A 53 -15.34 0.66 -9.00
C THR A 53 -14.16 0.39 -9.94
N LYS A 54 -12.91 0.58 -9.48
CA LYS A 54 -11.71 0.32 -10.30
C LYS A 54 -11.56 -1.14 -10.70
N ILE A 55 -11.85 -2.06 -9.78
CA ILE A 55 -11.83 -3.51 -10.06
C ILE A 55 -12.90 -3.85 -11.10
N THR A 56 -14.11 -3.31 -10.95
CA THR A 56 -15.21 -3.56 -11.89
C THR A 56 -14.92 -2.97 -13.27
N ASP A 57 -14.41 -1.73 -13.34
CA ASP A 57 -14.04 -1.10 -14.60
C ASP A 57 -12.98 -1.93 -15.36
N ALA A 58 -11.93 -2.39 -14.66
CA ALA A 58 -10.90 -3.22 -15.27
C ALA A 58 -11.43 -4.58 -15.74
N ALA A 59 -12.28 -5.23 -14.94
CA ALA A 59 -12.91 -6.50 -15.31
C ALA A 59 -13.82 -6.40 -16.55
N MET A 60 -14.35 -5.21 -16.84
CA MET A 60 -15.15 -4.99 -18.05
C MET A 60 -14.31 -4.81 -19.33
N GLU A 61 -13.03 -4.48 -19.20
CA GLU A 61 -12.12 -4.26 -20.33
C GLU A 61 -11.47 -5.57 -20.81
N ASP A 62 -11.27 -6.55 -19.92
CA ASP A 62 -10.66 -7.84 -20.24
C ASP A 62 -11.57 -9.00 -19.77
N ALA A 63 -11.85 -9.96 -20.65
CA ALA A 63 -12.63 -11.15 -20.31
C ALA A 63 -11.71 -12.23 -19.71
N ASP A 64 -11.39 -12.10 -18.43
CA ASP A 64 -10.50 -13.01 -17.70
C ASP A 64 -11.13 -13.50 -16.37
N GLU A 65 -10.34 -14.21 -15.54
CA GLU A 65 -10.80 -14.75 -14.26
C GLU A 65 -11.37 -13.67 -13.31
N MET A 66 -10.84 -12.43 -13.36
CA MET A 66 -11.34 -11.32 -12.57
C MET A 66 -12.71 -10.86 -13.06
N ALA A 67 -12.95 -10.86 -14.39
CA ALA A 67 -14.24 -10.53 -14.98
C ALA A 67 -15.33 -11.55 -14.57
N GLU A 68 -15.01 -12.84 -14.56
CA GLU A 68 -15.91 -13.88 -14.08
C GLU A 68 -16.24 -13.68 -12.58
N ALA A 69 -15.22 -13.49 -11.74
CA ALA A 69 -15.41 -13.25 -10.31
C ALA A 69 -16.29 -12.03 -10.01
N VAL A 70 -16.09 -10.93 -10.74
CA VAL A 70 -16.91 -9.71 -10.60
C VAL A 70 -18.35 -9.95 -11.11
N SER A 71 -18.51 -10.66 -12.24
CA SER A 71 -19.83 -11.01 -12.80
C SER A 71 -20.64 -11.86 -11.85
N ASP A 72 -20.02 -12.86 -11.23
CA ASP A 72 -20.64 -13.77 -10.27
C ASP A 72 -20.78 -13.18 -8.87
N LYS A 73 -20.22 -11.98 -8.65
CA LYS A 73 -20.11 -11.31 -7.35
C LYS A 73 -19.41 -12.19 -6.29
N ASP A 74 -18.48 -13.02 -6.76
CA ASP A 74 -17.64 -13.85 -5.91
C ASP A 74 -16.23 -13.25 -5.73
N THR A 75 -16.17 -12.25 -4.87
CA THR A 75 -14.90 -11.59 -4.51
C THR A 75 -13.87 -12.54 -3.90
N SER A 76 -14.30 -13.75 -3.49
CA SER A 76 -13.41 -14.74 -2.87
C SER A 76 -12.37 -15.32 -3.83
N LEU A 77 -12.58 -15.17 -5.12
CA LEU A 77 -11.66 -15.58 -6.17
C LEU A 77 -10.61 -14.51 -6.51
N ILE A 78 -10.82 -13.27 -6.04
CA ILE A 78 -9.92 -12.14 -6.33
C ILE A 78 -8.82 -12.06 -5.26
N LYS A 79 -7.56 -12.13 -5.71
CA LYS A 79 -6.37 -12.04 -4.86
C LYS A 79 -5.78 -10.65 -4.90
N VAL A 80 -5.65 -10.04 -3.74
CA VAL A 80 -5.14 -8.68 -3.56
C VAL A 80 -3.82 -8.69 -2.82
N LEU A 81 -2.83 -7.93 -3.30
CA LEU A 81 -1.61 -7.60 -2.57
C LEU A 81 -1.66 -6.14 -2.14
N ASP A 82 -1.62 -5.87 -0.83
CA ASP A 82 -1.44 -4.50 -0.29
C ASP A 82 0.04 -4.25 0.02
N VAL A 83 0.69 -3.40 -0.78
CA VAL A 83 2.12 -3.09 -0.64
C VAL A 83 2.30 -1.85 0.25
N GLY A 84 2.97 -2.04 1.39
CA GLY A 84 3.06 -1.02 2.44
C GLY A 84 1.78 -0.95 3.27
N CYS A 85 1.26 -2.11 3.67
CA CYS A 85 -0.05 -2.27 4.31
C CYS A 85 -0.20 -1.53 5.65
N GLY A 86 0.92 -1.15 6.27
CA GLY A 86 0.91 -0.50 7.57
C GLY A 86 0.17 -1.33 8.61
N SER A 87 -0.82 -0.75 9.24
CA SER A 87 -1.58 -1.40 10.31
C SER A 87 -2.87 -2.11 9.86
N GLY A 88 -3.01 -2.47 8.57
CA GLY A 88 -4.03 -3.39 8.10
C GLY A 88 -5.38 -2.78 7.73
N PHE A 89 -5.38 -1.55 7.19
CA PHE A 89 -6.64 -0.88 6.82
C PHE A 89 -7.33 -1.57 5.64
N PHE A 90 -6.61 -1.84 4.55
CA PHE A 90 -7.20 -2.48 3.37
C PHE A 90 -7.44 -3.97 3.59
N GLU A 91 -6.60 -4.64 4.41
CA GLU A 91 -6.83 -6.03 4.81
C GLU A 91 -8.20 -6.20 5.46
N VAL A 92 -8.55 -5.31 6.39
CA VAL A 92 -9.86 -5.38 7.05
C VAL A 92 -10.97 -4.95 6.10
N LEU A 93 -10.77 -3.85 5.38
CA LEU A 93 -11.79 -3.27 4.50
C LEU A 93 -12.22 -4.27 3.41
N LEU A 94 -11.25 -4.87 2.69
CA LEU A 94 -11.51 -5.80 1.59
C LEU A 94 -11.78 -7.22 2.11
N GLY A 95 -11.12 -7.63 3.19
CA GLY A 95 -11.39 -8.92 3.82
C GLY A 95 -12.84 -9.07 4.28
N GLN A 96 -13.48 -8.01 4.79
CA GLN A 96 -14.90 -8.00 5.12
C GLN A 96 -15.82 -8.16 3.90
N GLN A 97 -15.32 -7.85 2.70
CA GLN A 97 -16.03 -8.09 1.44
C GLN A 97 -15.73 -9.48 0.83
N GLY A 98 -14.92 -10.31 1.51
CA GLY A 98 -14.62 -11.67 1.08
C GLY A 98 -13.37 -11.82 0.21
N PHE A 99 -12.63 -10.76 -0.09
CA PHE A 99 -11.39 -10.85 -0.85
C PHE A 99 -10.32 -11.70 -0.15
N GLU A 100 -9.48 -12.39 -0.93
CA GLU A 100 -8.21 -12.93 -0.44
C GLU A 100 -7.16 -11.83 -0.51
N ILE A 101 -6.67 -11.36 0.66
CA ILE A 101 -5.73 -10.25 0.70
C ILE A 101 -4.49 -10.57 1.53
N THR A 102 -3.33 -10.31 0.95
CA THR A 102 -2.05 -10.36 1.64
C THR A 102 -1.46 -8.96 1.67
N GLY A 103 -1.23 -8.43 2.87
CA GLY A 103 -0.47 -7.19 3.06
C GLY A 103 1.01 -7.46 3.28
N ILE A 104 1.87 -6.58 2.81
CA ILE A 104 3.30 -6.58 3.15
C ILE A 104 3.72 -5.22 3.69
N ASP A 105 4.55 -5.22 4.73
CA ASP A 105 5.19 -4.01 5.28
C ASP A 105 6.60 -4.32 5.76
N LEU A 106 7.52 -3.37 5.62
CA LEU A 106 8.90 -3.52 6.07
C LEU A 106 9.03 -3.61 7.60
N THR A 107 8.01 -3.13 8.32
CA THR A 107 8.01 -2.87 9.76
C THR A 107 7.26 -3.96 10.51
N GLU A 108 7.95 -4.75 11.31
CA GLU A 108 7.35 -5.85 12.07
C GLU A 108 6.24 -5.39 13.01
N GLU A 109 6.42 -4.21 13.64
CA GLU A 109 5.42 -3.63 14.52
C GLU A 109 4.13 -3.25 13.76
N MET A 110 4.24 -2.77 12.51
CA MET A 110 3.08 -2.52 11.66
C MET A 110 2.35 -3.81 11.32
N VAL A 111 3.09 -4.83 10.89
CA VAL A 111 2.55 -6.16 10.57
C VAL A 111 1.85 -6.78 11.78
N ALA A 112 2.44 -6.67 12.98
CA ALA A 112 1.79 -7.12 14.22
C ALA A 112 0.47 -6.38 14.48
N LYS A 113 0.42 -5.06 14.23
CA LYS A 113 -0.83 -4.29 14.34
C LYS A 113 -1.85 -4.68 13.28
N ALA A 114 -1.41 -4.93 12.04
CA ALA A 114 -2.28 -5.39 10.96
C ALA A 114 -2.94 -6.74 11.31
N ASN A 115 -2.14 -7.73 11.69
CA ASN A 115 -2.66 -9.04 12.07
C ASN A 115 -3.55 -8.98 13.33
N GLY A 116 -3.21 -8.11 14.29
CA GLY A 116 -4.07 -7.84 15.44
C GLY A 116 -5.43 -7.23 15.05
N MET A 117 -5.45 -6.33 14.07
CA MET A 117 -6.68 -5.74 13.56
C MET A 117 -7.50 -6.74 12.77
N ILE A 118 -6.87 -7.56 11.91
CA ILE A 118 -7.51 -8.66 11.18
C ILE A 118 -8.23 -9.61 12.16
N ALA A 119 -7.53 -10.02 13.21
CA ALA A 119 -8.11 -10.90 14.25
C ALA A 119 -9.26 -10.23 15.03
N GLU A 120 -9.15 -8.92 15.35
CA GLU A 120 -10.19 -8.15 16.04
C GLU A 120 -11.49 -8.10 15.21
N TYR A 121 -11.38 -8.07 13.88
CA TYR A 121 -12.55 -8.10 12.98
C TYR A 121 -13.01 -9.51 12.63
N GLY A 122 -12.42 -10.57 13.21
CA GLY A 122 -12.83 -11.96 13.04
C GLY A 122 -12.59 -12.54 11.65
N LEU A 123 -11.61 -11.99 10.91
CA LEU A 123 -11.29 -12.45 9.56
C LEU A 123 -10.42 -13.72 9.58
N ASP A 124 -10.59 -14.58 8.58
CA ASP A 124 -9.81 -15.82 8.45
C ASP A 124 -8.36 -15.53 8.05
N ALA A 125 -7.42 -15.82 8.93
CA ALA A 125 -6.00 -15.60 8.72
C ALA A 125 -5.38 -16.42 7.56
N ASN A 126 -6.07 -17.44 7.05
CA ASN A 126 -5.65 -18.14 5.84
C ASN A 126 -5.89 -17.30 4.58
N ARG A 127 -6.88 -16.43 4.61
CA ARG A 127 -7.30 -15.59 3.49
C ARG A 127 -6.85 -14.13 3.61
N VAL A 128 -6.78 -13.63 4.84
CA VAL A 128 -6.47 -12.23 5.15
C VAL A 128 -5.30 -12.18 6.12
N LYS A 129 -4.14 -11.68 5.69
CA LYS A 129 -2.92 -11.68 6.50
C LYS A 129 -1.98 -10.55 6.12
N ALA A 130 -1.09 -10.20 7.04
CA ALA A 130 0.04 -9.31 6.78
C ALA A 130 1.36 -10.01 7.09
N LEU A 131 2.39 -9.75 6.26
CA LEU A 131 3.73 -10.34 6.34
C LEU A 131 4.79 -9.24 6.39
N THR A 132 5.86 -9.46 7.15
CA THR A 132 7.02 -8.58 7.12
C THR A 132 7.82 -8.87 5.86
N MET A 133 7.87 -7.87 4.94
CA MET A 133 8.50 -8.03 3.64
C MET A 133 8.86 -6.66 3.05
N ASP A 134 9.96 -6.63 2.30
CA ASP A 134 10.40 -5.43 1.57
C ASP A 134 9.54 -5.21 0.32
N ALA A 135 8.93 -4.04 0.23
CA ALA A 135 8.13 -3.62 -0.92
C ALA A 135 8.93 -3.60 -2.25
N GLU A 136 10.25 -3.35 -2.18
CA GLU A 136 11.13 -3.38 -3.37
C GLU A 136 11.55 -4.80 -3.77
N ASN A 137 11.37 -5.79 -2.87
CA ASN A 137 11.72 -7.18 -3.12
C ASN A 137 10.65 -8.15 -2.61
N PRO A 138 9.41 -8.06 -3.14
CA PRO A 138 8.35 -8.96 -2.71
C PRO A 138 8.65 -10.39 -3.18
N ASP A 139 8.58 -11.35 -2.26
CA ASP A 139 8.86 -12.77 -2.50
C ASP A 139 7.56 -13.54 -2.74
N PHE A 140 7.03 -13.38 -3.94
CA PHE A 140 5.85 -14.11 -4.43
C PHE A 140 6.13 -14.63 -5.85
N ALA A 141 5.38 -15.64 -6.25
CA ALA A 141 5.41 -16.11 -7.64
C ALA A 141 4.89 -15.02 -8.59
N THR A 142 5.37 -15.00 -9.82
CA THR A 142 4.82 -14.15 -10.88
C THR A 142 3.35 -14.48 -11.12
N GLU A 143 2.59 -13.50 -11.61
CA GLU A 143 1.17 -13.69 -11.98
C GLU A 143 0.31 -14.27 -10.83
N SER A 144 0.55 -13.80 -9.57
CA SER A 144 -0.12 -14.31 -8.38
C SER A 144 -1.33 -13.50 -7.94
N PHE A 145 -1.41 -12.22 -8.36
CA PHE A 145 -2.41 -11.28 -7.86
C PHE A 145 -3.23 -10.67 -8.99
N ASP A 146 -4.52 -10.52 -8.74
CA ASP A 146 -5.44 -9.82 -9.62
C ASP A 146 -5.37 -8.32 -9.42
N VAL A 147 -5.14 -7.90 -8.18
CA VAL A 147 -5.05 -6.49 -7.78
C VAL A 147 -3.82 -6.27 -6.91
N ILE A 148 -3.04 -5.25 -7.23
CA ILE A 148 -2.04 -4.71 -6.32
C ILE A 148 -2.49 -3.32 -5.90
N ILE A 149 -2.54 -3.06 -4.60
CA ILE A 149 -2.87 -1.76 -4.05
C ILE A 149 -1.72 -1.24 -3.20
N THR A 150 -1.49 0.07 -3.24
CA THR A 150 -0.55 0.75 -2.35
C THR A 150 -1.06 2.14 -1.99
N ARG A 151 -0.76 2.59 -0.76
CA ARG A 151 -1.21 3.89 -0.27
C ARG A 151 -0.14 4.58 0.54
N ASN A 152 0.29 5.77 0.08
CA ASN A 152 1.31 6.60 0.73
C ASN A 152 2.66 5.89 0.94
N LEU A 153 3.10 5.10 -0.03
CA LEU A 153 4.31 4.30 0.05
C LEU A 153 5.42 4.77 -0.88
N THR A 154 5.13 5.03 -2.15
CA THR A 154 6.16 5.08 -3.21
C THR A 154 7.18 6.18 -3.00
N TRP A 155 6.82 7.27 -2.33
CA TRP A 155 7.74 8.35 -1.96
C TRP A 155 8.79 7.97 -0.90
N THR A 156 8.63 6.81 -0.24
CA THR A 156 9.57 6.29 0.76
C THR A 156 10.58 5.31 0.18
N LEU A 157 10.35 4.82 -1.05
CA LEU A 157 11.17 3.80 -1.67
C LEU A 157 12.45 4.40 -2.28
N PRO A 158 13.63 3.80 -2.04
CA PRO A 158 14.87 4.15 -2.72
C PRO A 158 14.79 4.00 -4.24
N HIS A 159 14.17 2.93 -4.73
CA HIS A 159 14.10 2.57 -6.16
C HIS A 159 12.65 2.31 -6.63
N PRO A 160 11.77 3.33 -6.64
CA PRO A 160 10.35 3.13 -6.92
C PRO A 160 10.08 2.56 -8.32
N ILE A 161 10.87 2.93 -9.33
CA ILE A 161 10.69 2.42 -10.70
C ILE A 161 10.95 0.91 -10.77
N GLU A 162 11.99 0.43 -10.09
CA GLU A 162 12.31 -0.99 -10.02
C GLU A 162 11.25 -1.77 -9.25
N ALA A 163 10.74 -1.17 -8.16
CA ALA A 163 9.63 -1.73 -7.39
C ALA A 163 8.38 -1.92 -8.26
N TYR A 164 7.99 -0.92 -9.04
CA TYR A 164 6.87 -1.04 -9.99
C TYR A 164 7.08 -2.16 -11.00
N GLY A 165 8.29 -2.33 -11.53
CA GLY A 165 8.59 -3.43 -12.45
C GLY A 165 8.38 -4.81 -11.81
N LYS A 166 8.77 -4.97 -10.53
CA LYS A 166 8.55 -6.20 -9.77
C LYS A 166 7.07 -6.43 -9.48
N TRP A 167 6.34 -5.38 -9.05
CA TRP A 167 4.90 -5.48 -8.80
C TRP A 167 4.14 -5.83 -10.08
N TYR A 168 4.53 -5.26 -11.22
CA TYR A 168 3.94 -5.62 -12.51
C TYR A 168 4.12 -7.11 -12.83
N ALA A 169 5.28 -7.69 -12.52
CA ALA A 169 5.51 -9.12 -12.73
C ALA A 169 4.66 -10.02 -11.80
N LEU A 170 4.17 -9.50 -10.69
CA LEU A 170 3.28 -10.23 -9.77
C LEU A 170 1.81 -10.17 -10.20
N LEU A 171 1.44 -9.22 -11.05
CA LEU A 171 0.07 -9.12 -11.57
C LEU A 171 -0.20 -10.25 -12.57
N LYS A 172 -1.34 -10.87 -12.45
CA LYS A 172 -1.90 -11.72 -13.49
C LYS A 172 -2.20 -10.90 -14.75
N LYS A 173 -2.40 -11.59 -15.86
CA LYS A 173 -2.88 -10.95 -17.09
C LYS A 173 -4.24 -10.29 -16.80
N GLY A 174 -4.42 -9.03 -17.23
CA GLY A 174 -5.62 -8.25 -16.92
C GLY A 174 -5.66 -7.66 -15.51
N GLY A 175 -4.72 -8.03 -14.64
CA GLY A 175 -4.62 -7.50 -13.28
C GLY A 175 -4.26 -6.02 -13.23
N ILE A 176 -4.65 -5.33 -12.16
CA ILE A 176 -4.50 -3.88 -12.01
C ILE A 176 -3.64 -3.46 -10.83
N LEU A 177 -2.96 -2.34 -10.99
CA LEU A 177 -2.22 -1.66 -9.92
C LEU A 177 -2.95 -0.36 -9.54
N LEU A 178 -3.34 -0.23 -8.28
CA LEU A 178 -3.96 0.95 -7.70
C LEU A 178 -2.97 1.66 -6.77
N ASN A 179 -2.41 2.79 -7.20
CA ASN A 179 -1.51 3.59 -6.36
C ASN A 179 -2.19 4.88 -5.88
N TYR A 180 -2.25 5.07 -4.58
CA TYR A 180 -2.85 6.22 -3.91
C TYR A 180 -1.81 6.99 -3.09
N ASP A 181 -0.95 7.74 -3.75
CA ASP A 181 0.01 8.60 -3.07
C ASP A 181 -0.44 10.06 -3.01
N ALA A 182 -0.14 10.72 -1.89
CA ALA A 182 -0.34 12.15 -1.77
C ALA A 182 0.82 12.95 -2.36
N GLU A 183 0.55 14.16 -2.84
CA GLU A 183 1.58 15.06 -3.38
C GLU A 183 2.45 15.69 -2.26
N TYR A 184 3.21 14.86 -1.55
CA TYR A 184 4.10 15.34 -0.47
C TYR A 184 5.21 16.26 -0.98
N ALA A 185 5.64 16.10 -2.24
CA ALA A 185 6.72 16.89 -2.85
C ALA A 185 6.39 18.40 -2.94
N LYS A 186 5.12 18.77 -3.13
CA LYS A 186 4.71 20.19 -3.16
C LYS A 186 4.92 20.89 -1.82
N GLY A 187 4.68 20.20 -0.70
CA GLY A 187 4.90 20.72 0.64
C GLY A 187 6.39 20.96 0.94
N ALA A 188 7.26 20.03 0.55
CA ALA A 188 8.70 20.13 0.73
C ALA A 188 9.31 21.26 -0.12
N HIS A 189 8.83 21.46 -1.34
CA HIS A 189 9.32 22.52 -2.23
C HIS A 189 8.99 23.92 -1.68
N ASN A 190 7.81 24.11 -1.11
CA ASN A 190 7.40 25.38 -0.51
C ASN A 190 8.16 25.74 0.78
N LEU A 191 8.76 24.75 1.46
CA LEU A 191 9.57 24.97 2.67
C LEU A 191 11.02 25.37 2.34
N SER A 192 11.48 25.19 1.10
CA SER A 192 12.86 25.48 0.66
C SER A 192 13.02 26.82 -0.05
N LEU A 193 11.96 27.57 -0.32
CA LEU A 193 12.03 28.86 -1.00
C LEU A 193 12.17 30.00 0.02
N PRO A 194 13.22 30.86 -0.09
CA PRO A 194 13.44 32.00 0.81
C PRO A 194 12.34 33.06 0.77
N GLU A 195 11.54 33.09 -0.27
CA GLU A 195 10.51 34.09 -0.54
C GLU A 195 9.28 34.00 0.38
N ASN A 196 9.09 32.89 1.10
CA ASN A 196 7.95 32.74 2.04
C ASN A 196 8.25 33.21 3.48
N LYS A 197 9.36 33.96 3.71
CA LYS A 197 9.67 34.55 5.03
C LYS A 197 9.31 36.03 5.16
N ALA A 198 8.61 36.59 4.20
CA ALA A 198 8.10 37.95 4.28
C ALA A 198 6.58 37.93 4.14
N HIS A 199 5.89 37.70 5.28
CA HIS A 199 4.65 38.39 5.69
C HIS A 199 4.14 37.82 7.00
#